data_e2d7e5c9e80fd43456ae9971168aa816
#
_entry.id   e2d7e5c9e80fd43456ae9971168aa816
#
_cell.length_a   1.000
_cell.length_b   1.000
_cell.length_c   1.000
_cell.angle_alpha   90.00
_cell.angle_beta   90.00
_cell.angle_gamma   90.00
#
_symmetry.space_group_name_H-M   'P 1'
#
loop_
_entity.id
_entity.type
_entity.pdbx_description
1 polymer ?
#
loop_
_entity_poly.entity_id
_entity_poly.type
_entity_poly.pdbx_seq_one_letter_code
_entity_poly.pdbx_strand_id
1 'polypeptide(L)'
;MRYIGIDIGDGESAVALLEENSVIEPVIQPIDGRGSIISVVGMSGNEIRIGENALLDRKVLHLRSRFKSRFLTSLESERDIERFASGLKIELEKDNPGFFDEDTYVTVGCPAGWKPRDRERYKDIMSKAGFDNVHIVSESRAAFF
;
A
#
# COMPACT_ATOMS: atom_id res chain seq x y z
N MET A 1 5.51 3.63 19.74
CA MET A 1 4.53 4.06 18.70
C MET A 1 5.23 4.13 17.35
N ARG A 2 4.59 3.62 16.34
CA ARG A 2 5.16 3.53 15.00
C ARG A 2 4.21 4.17 14.00
N TYR A 3 4.75 5.01 13.12
CA TYR A 3 3.98 5.65 12.07
C TYR A 3 4.46 5.12 10.73
N ILE A 4 3.52 4.64 9.92
CA ILE A 4 3.81 4.07 8.61
C ILE A 4 3.07 4.90 7.57
N GLY A 5 3.82 5.40 6.59
CA GLY A 5 3.25 6.08 5.43
C GLY A 5 3.32 5.18 4.21
N ILE A 6 2.21 5.00 3.53
CA ILE A 6 2.12 4.19 2.32
C ILE A 6 1.73 5.06 1.15
N ASP A 7 2.52 5.01 0.09
CA ASP A 7 2.22 5.65 -1.18
C ASP A 7 2.02 4.57 -2.24
N ILE A 8 0.77 4.39 -2.67
CA ILE A 8 0.44 3.48 -3.77
C ILE A 8 0.24 4.33 -5.01
N GLY A 9 1.27 4.41 -5.86
CA GLY A 9 1.19 5.10 -7.13
C GLY A 9 0.78 4.17 -8.27
N ASP A 10 0.47 4.74 -9.44
CA ASP A 10 0.17 3.94 -10.63
C ASP A 10 1.38 3.15 -11.14
N GLY A 11 2.57 3.72 -11.02
CA GLY A 11 3.82 3.08 -11.46
C GLY A 11 4.54 2.35 -10.35
N GLU A 12 4.75 3.02 -9.24
CA GLU A 12 5.53 2.51 -8.12
C GLU A 12 4.84 2.78 -6.79
N SER A 13 5.13 1.92 -5.82
CA SER A 13 4.66 2.06 -4.45
C SER A 13 5.83 2.00 -3.47
N ALA A 14 5.74 2.77 -2.40
CA ALA A 14 6.78 2.85 -1.38
C ALA A 14 6.17 2.98 0.01
N VAL A 15 6.95 2.62 1.02
CA VAL A 15 6.56 2.70 2.43
C VAL A 15 7.63 3.46 3.19
N ALA A 16 7.19 4.41 4.03
CA ALA A 16 8.06 5.14 4.93
C ALA A 16 7.73 4.76 6.37
N LEU A 17 8.74 4.77 7.21
CA LEU A 17 8.63 4.42 8.63
C LEU A 17 9.18 5.55 9.49
N LEU A 18 8.42 5.92 10.53
CA LEU A 18 8.86 6.82 11.57
C LEU A 18 8.58 6.18 12.92
N GLU A 19 9.63 5.96 13.71
CA GLU A 19 9.49 5.47 15.07
C GLU A 19 9.60 6.62 16.07
N GLU A 20 8.75 6.58 17.11
CA GLU A 20 8.64 7.67 18.10
C GLU A 20 9.95 7.99 18.81
N ASN A 21 10.79 6.99 19.01
CA ASN A 21 12.07 7.13 19.72
C ASN A 21 13.27 7.42 18.79
N SER A 22 13.06 7.32 17.49
CA SER A 22 14.10 7.69 16.55
C SER A 22 13.94 9.17 16.20
N VAL A 23 15.00 9.90 16.32
CA VAL A 23 14.99 11.33 16.14
C VAL A 23 14.73 11.66 14.68
N ILE A 24 13.53 12.22 14.37
CA ILE A 24 13.45 13.35 13.46
C ILE A 24 13.03 13.06 12.01
N GLU A 25 13.46 11.98 11.34
CA GLU A 25 13.13 11.81 9.92
C GLU A 25 12.56 10.44 9.59
N PRO A 26 11.49 10.39 8.77
CA PRO A 26 11.02 9.13 8.23
C PRO A 26 12.11 8.48 7.39
N VAL A 27 12.22 7.17 7.48
CA VAL A 27 13.13 6.39 6.64
C VAL A 27 12.32 5.51 5.68
N ILE A 28 12.89 5.18 4.54
CA ILE A 28 12.27 4.26 3.62
C ILE A 28 12.28 2.87 4.26
N GLN A 29 11.10 2.26 4.32
CA GLN A 29 10.96 0.87 4.72
C GLN A 29 11.10 -0.01 3.47
N PRO A 30 12.15 -0.85 3.37
CA PRO A 30 12.28 -1.74 2.22
C PRO A 30 11.12 -2.72 2.12
N ILE A 31 10.72 -3.00 0.90
CA ILE A 31 9.72 -4.02 0.56
C ILE A 31 10.44 -5.07 -0.26
N ASP A 32 10.60 -6.27 0.29
CA ASP A 32 11.36 -7.34 -0.36
C ASP A 32 12.77 -6.87 -0.78
N GLY A 33 13.44 -6.13 0.10
CA GLY A 33 14.79 -5.58 -0.13
C GLY A 33 14.85 -4.39 -1.07
N ARG A 34 13.72 -3.84 -1.50
CA ARG A 34 13.65 -2.73 -2.46
C ARG A 34 13.11 -1.47 -1.79
N GLY A 35 13.64 -0.31 -2.16
CA GLY A 35 13.15 0.98 -1.65
C GLY A 35 11.78 1.36 -2.19
N SER A 36 11.42 0.83 -3.36
CA SER A 36 10.07 0.91 -3.94
C SER A 36 9.83 -0.34 -4.77
N ILE A 37 8.56 -0.63 -5.03
CA ILE A 37 8.16 -1.75 -5.88
C ILE A 37 7.23 -1.26 -6.98
N ILE A 38 7.22 -1.97 -8.10
CA ILE A 38 6.28 -1.69 -9.19
C ILE A 38 4.86 -1.99 -8.70
N SER A 39 3.92 -1.10 -8.98
CA SER A 39 2.52 -1.25 -8.59
C SER A 39 1.79 -2.22 -9.51
N VAL A 40 2.06 -3.51 -9.31
CA VAL A 40 1.48 -4.62 -10.06
C VAL A 40 1.05 -5.69 -9.08
N VAL A 41 -0.09 -6.30 -9.34
CA VAL A 41 -0.60 -7.41 -8.55
C VAL A 41 -1.05 -8.54 -9.46
N GLY A 42 -0.85 -9.77 -9.03
CA GLY A 42 -1.31 -10.96 -9.72
C GLY A 42 -1.52 -12.10 -8.73
N MET A 43 -1.98 -13.22 -9.24
CA MET A 43 -2.27 -14.40 -8.43
C MET A 43 -1.46 -15.58 -8.91
N SER A 44 -0.82 -16.29 -7.97
CA SER A 44 -0.19 -17.59 -8.22
C SER A 44 -0.97 -18.62 -7.39
N GLY A 45 -1.94 -19.28 -8.03
CA GLY A 45 -2.91 -20.09 -7.30
C GLY A 45 -3.74 -19.20 -6.37
N ASN A 46 -3.70 -19.47 -5.07
CA ASN A 46 -4.39 -18.68 -4.05
C ASN A 46 -3.48 -17.63 -3.40
N GLU A 47 -2.23 -17.53 -3.85
CA GLU A 47 -1.28 -16.59 -3.28
C GLU A 47 -1.22 -15.31 -4.09
N ILE A 48 -1.24 -14.18 -3.38
CA ILE A 48 -1.07 -12.85 -3.97
C ILE A 48 0.43 -12.62 -4.23
N ARG A 49 0.75 -12.15 -5.42
CA ARG A 49 2.10 -11.70 -5.78
C ARG A 49 2.02 -10.22 -6.16
N ILE A 50 2.97 -9.45 -5.66
CA ILE A 50 3.03 -8.00 -5.95
C ILE A 50 4.42 -7.60 -6.44
N GLY A 51 4.47 -6.46 -7.11
CA GLY A 51 5.73 -5.85 -7.54
C GLY A 51 6.49 -6.70 -8.54
N GLU A 52 7.81 -6.64 -8.47
CA GLU A 52 8.70 -7.36 -9.37
C GLU A 52 8.52 -8.87 -9.28
N ASN A 53 8.19 -9.39 -8.09
CA ASN A 53 7.91 -10.81 -7.90
C ASN A 53 6.73 -11.30 -8.73
N ALA A 54 5.71 -10.45 -8.90
CA ALA A 54 4.57 -10.77 -9.76
C ALA A 54 4.97 -10.85 -11.23
N LEU A 55 5.91 -10.00 -11.66
CA LEU A 55 6.40 -9.99 -13.04
C LEU A 55 7.33 -11.15 -13.34
N LEU A 56 8.13 -11.58 -12.36
CA LEU A 56 9.14 -12.60 -12.53
C LEU A 56 8.61 -14.03 -12.35
N ASP A 57 7.50 -14.20 -11.68
CA ASP A 57 6.91 -15.51 -11.41
C ASP A 57 6.06 -15.95 -12.62
N ARG A 58 6.51 -16.97 -13.33
CA ARG A 58 5.82 -17.50 -14.52
C ARG A 58 4.46 -18.13 -14.21
N LYS A 59 4.18 -18.44 -12.95
CA LYS A 59 2.91 -19.03 -12.51
C LYS A 59 1.84 -17.95 -12.26
N VAL A 60 2.23 -16.70 -12.23
CA VAL A 60 1.30 -15.60 -11.96
C VAL A 60 0.38 -15.38 -13.15
N LEU A 61 -0.92 -15.33 -12.86
CA LEU A 61 -1.97 -15.05 -13.82
C LEU A 61 -2.66 -13.74 -13.45
N HIS A 62 -3.31 -13.13 -14.45
CA HIS A 62 -4.13 -11.93 -14.27
C HIS A 62 -3.37 -10.76 -13.66
N LEU A 63 -2.22 -10.42 -14.26
CA LEU A 63 -1.46 -9.24 -13.86
C LEU A 63 -2.30 -7.97 -14.07
N ARG A 64 -2.38 -7.16 -13.01
CA ARG A 64 -3.12 -5.91 -13.00
C ARG A 64 -2.21 -4.77 -12.59
N SER A 65 -2.36 -3.64 -13.26
CA SER A 65 -1.60 -2.42 -12.99
C SER A 65 -2.49 -1.18 -13.12
N ARG A 66 -1.96 -0.02 -12.77
CA ARG A 66 -2.65 1.27 -12.86
C ARG A 66 -4.01 1.31 -12.18
N PHE A 67 -4.18 0.51 -11.15
CA PHE A 67 -5.48 0.36 -10.48
C PHE A 67 -5.88 1.62 -9.71
N LYS A 68 -4.94 2.46 -9.29
CA LYS A 68 -5.26 3.69 -8.54
C LYS A 68 -5.92 4.74 -9.43
N SER A 69 -5.41 4.95 -10.66
CA SER A 69 -6.01 5.90 -11.59
C SER A 69 -7.40 5.46 -12.07
N ARG A 70 -7.68 4.17 -12.05
CA ARG A 70 -8.98 3.59 -12.45
C ARG A 70 -9.96 3.46 -11.28
N PHE A 71 -9.53 3.78 -10.07
CA PHE A 71 -10.31 3.56 -8.86
C PHE A 71 -11.71 4.17 -8.91
N LEU A 72 -11.84 5.37 -9.45
CA LEU A 72 -13.12 6.07 -9.52
C LEU A 72 -14.07 5.55 -10.60
N THR A 73 -13.58 4.72 -11.53
CA THR A 73 -14.33 4.31 -12.71
C THR A 73 -14.50 2.81 -12.88
N SER A 74 -13.88 2.00 -12.01
CA SER A 74 -13.86 0.56 -12.17
C SER A 74 -13.91 -0.17 -10.84
N LEU A 75 -14.89 -1.07 -10.70
CA LEU A 75 -14.99 -1.95 -9.53
C LEU A 75 -13.84 -2.97 -9.46
N GLU A 76 -13.31 -3.36 -10.62
CA GLU A 76 -12.14 -4.24 -10.66
C GLU A 76 -10.93 -3.59 -10.00
N SER A 77 -10.79 -2.28 -10.15
CA SER A 77 -9.69 -1.53 -9.53
C SER A 77 -9.76 -1.57 -8.01
N GLU A 78 -10.94 -1.58 -7.43
CA GLU A 78 -11.10 -1.72 -5.98
C GLU A 78 -10.53 -3.06 -5.51
N ARG A 79 -10.83 -4.12 -6.22
CA ARG A 79 -10.31 -5.46 -5.93
C ARG A 79 -8.79 -5.52 -6.11
N ASP A 80 -8.28 -4.90 -7.17
CA ASP A 80 -6.86 -4.86 -7.44
C ASP A 80 -6.10 -4.13 -6.34
N ILE A 81 -6.62 -2.98 -5.89
CA ILE A 81 -6.03 -2.22 -4.78
C ILE A 81 -6.06 -3.03 -3.48
N GLU A 82 -7.19 -3.66 -3.17
CA GLU A 82 -7.31 -4.50 -1.98
C GLU A 82 -6.27 -5.63 -1.99
N ARG A 83 -6.13 -6.32 -3.11
CA ARG A 83 -5.14 -7.40 -3.27
C ARG A 83 -3.72 -6.88 -3.16
N PHE A 84 -3.42 -5.77 -3.82
CA PHE A 84 -2.09 -5.16 -3.74
C PHE A 84 -1.75 -4.76 -2.31
N ALA A 85 -2.66 -4.08 -1.63
CA ALA A 85 -2.47 -3.64 -0.25
C ALA A 85 -2.32 -4.83 0.70
N SER A 86 -3.11 -5.88 0.52
CA SER A 86 -3.00 -7.11 1.30
C SER A 86 -1.64 -7.79 1.08
N GLY A 87 -1.19 -7.87 -0.16
CA GLY A 87 0.13 -8.41 -0.50
C GLY A 87 1.26 -7.57 0.08
N LEU A 88 1.11 -6.25 0.07
CA LEU A 88 2.08 -5.34 0.68
C LEU A 88 2.21 -5.58 2.18
N LYS A 89 1.08 -5.71 2.87
CA LYS A 89 1.07 -6.02 4.30
C LYS A 89 1.77 -7.34 4.59
N ILE A 90 1.47 -8.37 3.81
CA ILE A 90 2.09 -9.70 3.97
C ILE A 90 3.61 -9.61 3.80
N GLU A 91 4.09 -8.92 2.77
CA GLU A 91 5.53 -8.76 2.53
C GLU A 91 6.22 -8.00 3.67
N LEU A 92 5.61 -6.93 4.16
CA LEU A 92 6.17 -6.15 5.27
C LEU A 92 6.24 -6.97 6.57
N GLU A 93 5.21 -7.74 6.87
CA GLU A 93 5.18 -8.60 8.06
C GLU A 93 6.13 -9.80 7.95
N LYS A 94 6.33 -10.32 6.76
CA LYS A 94 7.26 -11.41 6.50
C LYS A 94 8.70 -11.00 6.81
N ASP A 95 9.09 -9.81 6.39
CA ASP A 95 10.43 -9.28 6.63
C ASP A 95 10.60 -8.75 8.06
N ASN A 96 9.50 -8.31 8.67
CA ASN A 96 9.49 -7.67 9.98
C ASN A 96 8.32 -8.19 10.82
N PRO A 97 8.42 -9.37 11.44
CA PRO A 97 7.33 -9.90 12.27
C PRO A 97 6.91 -8.89 13.35
N GLY A 98 5.61 -8.65 13.48
CA GLY A 98 5.08 -7.67 14.42
C GLY A 98 5.13 -6.23 13.92
N PHE A 99 5.40 -6.02 12.64
CA PHE A 99 5.48 -4.68 12.05
C PHE A 99 4.18 -3.88 12.23
N PHE A 100 3.03 -4.52 12.11
CA PHE A 100 1.72 -3.92 12.32
C PHE A 100 1.16 -4.38 13.66
N ASP A 101 1.54 -3.71 14.75
CA ASP A 101 1.00 -3.97 16.08
C ASP A 101 -0.08 -2.95 16.46
N GLU A 102 -0.58 -3.03 17.70
CA GLU A 102 -1.64 -2.14 18.20
C GLU A 102 -1.22 -0.67 18.28
N ASP A 103 0.09 -0.41 18.39
CA ASP A 103 0.65 0.93 18.47
C ASP A 103 1.11 1.47 17.11
N THR A 104 0.63 0.89 16.02
CA THR A 104 1.01 1.30 14.68
C THR A 104 -0.08 2.16 14.05
N TYR A 105 0.30 3.34 13.56
CA TYR A 105 -0.57 4.23 12.80
C TYR A 105 -0.19 4.18 11.33
N VAL A 106 -1.18 3.93 10.48
CA VAL A 106 -0.97 3.83 9.02
C VAL A 106 -1.63 5.00 8.33
N THR A 107 -0.88 5.69 7.51
CA THR A 107 -1.37 6.78 6.65
C THR A 107 -1.16 6.38 5.20
N VAL A 108 -2.19 6.55 4.38
CA VAL A 108 -2.12 6.25 2.95
C VAL A 108 -2.47 7.50 2.17
N GLY A 109 -1.64 7.85 1.19
CA GLY A 109 -1.87 9.01 0.33
C GLY A 109 -2.94 8.76 -0.73
N CYS A 110 -3.72 9.78 -1.05
CA CYS A 110 -4.66 9.77 -2.17
C CYS A 110 -4.49 11.03 -3.02
N PRO A 111 -4.89 11.00 -4.30
CA PRO A 111 -4.85 12.20 -5.15
C PRO A 111 -5.65 13.35 -4.55
N ALA A 112 -5.15 14.57 -4.70
CA ALA A 112 -5.76 15.78 -4.13
C ALA A 112 -7.18 16.04 -4.62
N GLY A 113 -7.50 15.60 -5.84
CA GLY A 113 -8.82 15.81 -6.44
C GLY A 113 -9.91 14.85 -5.98
N TRP A 114 -9.57 13.87 -5.15
CA TRP A 114 -10.57 12.91 -4.66
C TRP A 114 -11.52 13.57 -3.67
N LYS A 115 -12.82 13.27 -3.84
CA LYS A 115 -13.88 13.75 -2.96
C LYS A 115 -13.88 12.97 -1.63
N PRO A 116 -14.50 13.51 -0.56
CA PRO A 116 -14.56 12.80 0.72
C PRO A 116 -15.10 11.37 0.62
N ARG A 117 -16.12 11.12 -0.22
CA ARG A 117 -16.68 9.78 -0.41
C ARG A 117 -15.67 8.81 -1.07
N ASP A 118 -14.81 9.32 -1.96
CA ASP A 118 -13.79 8.51 -2.62
C ASP A 118 -12.71 8.11 -1.61
N ARG A 119 -12.32 9.02 -0.75
CA ARG A 119 -11.39 8.75 0.35
C ARG A 119 -11.95 7.74 1.34
N GLU A 120 -13.25 7.84 1.64
CA GLU A 120 -13.91 6.89 2.54
C GLU A 120 -13.93 5.47 1.94
N ARG A 121 -14.25 5.35 0.65
CA ARG A 121 -14.18 4.07 -0.05
C ARG A 121 -12.77 3.49 -0.04
N TYR A 122 -11.77 4.33 -0.28
CA TYR A 122 -10.36 3.91 -0.27
C TYR A 122 -9.95 3.41 1.12
N LYS A 123 -10.37 4.11 2.16
CA LYS A 123 -10.17 3.71 3.55
C LYS A 123 -10.79 2.35 3.84
N ASP A 124 -12.02 2.12 3.38
CA ASP A 124 -12.70 0.84 3.56
C ASP A 124 -11.94 -0.30 2.89
N ILE A 125 -11.40 -0.06 1.70
CA ILE A 125 -10.59 -1.05 0.97
C ILE A 125 -9.31 -1.35 1.75
N MET A 126 -8.63 -0.34 2.27
CA MET A 126 -7.43 -0.52 3.09
C MET A 126 -7.74 -1.31 4.36
N SER A 127 -8.87 -1.04 5.01
CA SER A 127 -9.31 -1.80 6.18
C SER A 127 -9.56 -3.26 5.85
N LYS A 128 -10.20 -3.53 4.72
CA LYS A 128 -10.43 -4.91 4.23
C LYS A 128 -9.11 -5.62 3.92
N ALA A 129 -8.11 -4.88 3.46
CA ALA A 129 -6.77 -5.44 3.20
C ALA A 129 -6.01 -5.75 4.49
N GLY A 130 -6.48 -5.30 5.64
CA GLY A 130 -5.91 -5.61 6.94
C GLY A 130 -5.26 -4.44 7.67
N PHE A 131 -5.41 -3.22 7.19
CA PHE A 131 -4.87 -2.02 7.85
C PHE A 131 -5.94 -1.40 8.76
N ASP A 132 -5.95 -1.80 10.03
CA ASP A 132 -7.03 -1.47 10.97
C ASP A 132 -7.09 0.00 11.37
N ASN A 133 -5.95 0.67 11.53
CA ASN A 133 -5.86 2.07 11.94
C ASN A 133 -5.36 2.95 10.81
N VAL A 134 -6.05 2.91 9.68
CA VAL A 134 -5.62 3.64 8.49
C VAL A 134 -6.26 5.03 8.42
N HIS A 135 -5.44 6.02 8.04
CA HIS A 135 -5.86 7.39 7.75
C HIS A 135 -5.53 7.71 6.30
N ILE A 136 -6.47 8.31 5.59
CA ILE A 136 -6.27 8.72 4.21
C ILE A 136 -5.96 10.21 4.18
N VAL A 137 -4.87 10.59 3.52
CA VAL A 137 -4.46 11.99 3.39
C VAL A 137 -4.23 12.32 1.92
N SER A 138 -4.41 13.58 1.56
CA SER A 138 -4.10 14.07 0.22
C SER A 138 -2.59 14.00 -0.02
N GLU A 139 -2.17 13.51 -1.19
CA GLU A 139 -0.75 13.43 -1.57
C GLU A 139 -0.07 14.79 -1.55
N SER A 140 -0.76 15.84 -1.95
CA SER A 140 -0.24 17.20 -1.87
C SER A 140 0.03 17.63 -0.43
N ARG A 141 -0.78 17.17 0.51
CA ARG A 141 -0.61 17.45 1.93
C ARG A 141 0.48 16.58 2.54
N ALA A 142 0.56 15.34 2.13
CA ALA A 142 1.59 14.40 2.58
C ALA A 142 3.00 14.86 2.22
N ALA A 143 3.16 15.57 1.12
CA ALA A 143 4.47 16.07 0.68
C ALA A 143 5.08 17.12 1.62
N PHE A 144 4.26 17.73 2.50
CA PHE A 144 4.70 18.72 3.48
C PHE A 144 4.95 18.14 4.87
N PHE A 145 4.66 16.89 5.07
CA PHE A 145 4.87 16.15 6.30
C PHE A 145 5.90 15.05 6.09
#